data_6a095d5f1bc71c2031d36a08b7e4fbce
#
_entry.id   6a095d5f1bc71c2031d36a08b7e4fbce
#
_cell.length_a   1.000
_cell.length_b   1.000
_cell.length_c   1.000
_cell.angle_alpha   90.00
_cell.angle_beta   90.00
_cell.angle_gamma   90.00
#
_symmetry.space_group_name_H-M   'P 1'
#
loop_
_entity.id
_entity.type
_entity.pdbx_description
1 polymer ?
#
loop_
_entity_poly.entity_id
_entity_poly.type
_entity_poly.pdbx_seq_one_letter_code
_entity_poly.pdbx_strand_id
1 'polypeptide(L)'
;MNSRRPLRRLLPLAVAAAVVALPAGAAVPVATIPTGSQPCAAVEGFGAVWVSIFGPGRIARIDPASNRVTASIRVGARPCGLAIGAGSVWVDGFGSDTIERINPRTRAVRRIAVGRQPYDVAYAFGSVWSTDNGSRQVSRIDPRWNRVVKVIRTGGAPAGLAVTSDAVWVGSTTGPFVYRIDPRTNRFRRVRVGGIAPAWLAASDDDVWVADAQGDRVMRLDPGSSTVIARVPVGAQPGDGTVMSAGAVWFPVRASNELVRIDPETNSVAERIAVGSTPFVVNEAFGDLWVPSYGGADVRRIQP
;
A
#
# COMPACT_ATOMS: atom_id res chain seq x y z
N MET A 1 67.86 -20.22 36.92
CA MET A 1 66.67 -19.46 37.44
C MET A 1 66.14 -18.56 36.35
N ASN A 2 65.16 -19.02 35.58
CA ASN A 2 64.56 -18.29 34.46
C ASN A 2 63.10 -17.89 34.86
N SER A 3 62.89 -16.64 35.16
CA SER A 3 61.55 -16.10 35.47
C SER A 3 60.87 -15.70 34.17
N ARG A 4 59.88 -16.45 33.70
CA ARG A 4 59.02 -16.10 32.59
C ARG A 4 57.89 -15.18 33.13
N ARG A 5 57.84 -13.91 32.68
CA ARG A 5 56.71 -13.01 32.88
C ARG A 5 55.54 -13.39 31.95
N PRO A 6 54.29 -13.35 32.41
CA PRO A 6 53.14 -13.61 31.54
C PRO A 6 52.78 -12.36 30.72
N LEU A 7 52.63 -12.59 29.40
CA LEU A 7 52.10 -11.59 28.48
C LEU A 7 50.61 -11.34 28.78
N ARG A 8 50.28 -10.12 29.19
CA ARG A 8 48.86 -9.62 29.25
C ARG A 8 48.35 -9.48 27.82
N ARG A 9 47.34 -10.28 27.47
CA ARG A 9 46.53 -10.07 26.27
C ARG A 9 45.65 -8.83 26.48
N LEU A 10 45.84 -7.79 25.69
CA LEU A 10 44.93 -6.67 25.54
C LEU A 10 43.76 -7.14 24.64
N LEU A 11 42.55 -7.17 25.19
CA LEU A 11 41.29 -7.31 24.43
C LEU A 11 41.05 -6.01 23.67
N PRO A 12 40.66 -6.03 22.40
CA PRO A 12 40.22 -4.82 21.71
C PRO A 12 38.89 -4.36 22.27
N LEU A 13 38.82 -3.09 22.71
CA LEU A 13 37.58 -2.41 23.00
C LEU A 13 36.82 -2.22 21.65
N ALA A 14 35.73 -2.91 21.48
CA ALA A 14 34.79 -2.64 20.40
C ALA A 14 34.07 -1.33 20.74
N VAL A 15 34.40 -0.25 20.05
CA VAL A 15 33.63 1.00 20.08
C VAL A 15 32.37 0.73 19.24
N ALA A 16 31.27 0.49 19.89
CA ALA A 16 29.95 0.52 19.25
C ALA A 16 29.65 1.98 18.85
N ALA A 17 29.74 2.28 17.57
CA ALA A 17 29.25 3.54 17.04
C ALA A 17 27.72 3.54 17.19
N ALA A 18 27.21 4.28 18.16
CA ALA A 18 25.79 4.59 18.23
C ALA A 18 25.44 5.43 16.99
N VAL A 19 24.68 4.83 16.07
CA VAL A 19 24.04 5.58 15.00
C VAL A 19 22.95 6.42 15.68
N VAL A 20 23.26 7.68 15.93
CA VAL A 20 22.27 8.68 16.35
C VAL A 20 21.39 8.90 15.10
N ALA A 21 20.20 8.32 15.10
CA ALA A 21 19.17 8.68 14.13
C ALA A 21 18.88 10.16 14.30
N LEU A 22 19.16 10.98 13.30
CA LEU A 22 18.74 12.38 13.25
C LEU A 22 17.20 12.39 13.36
N PRO A 23 16.61 13.32 14.14
CA PRO A 23 15.16 13.45 14.13
C PRO A 23 14.70 13.70 12.69
N ALA A 24 13.78 12.90 12.20
CA ALA A 24 13.15 13.12 10.89
C ALA A 24 12.60 14.55 10.91
N GLY A 25 13.00 15.37 9.93
CA GLY A 25 12.42 16.70 9.75
C GLY A 25 10.90 16.60 9.60
N ALA A 26 10.17 17.66 9.91
CA ALA A 26 8.74 17.69 9.64
C ALA A 26 8.49 17.53 8.13
N ALA A 27 7.52 16.72 7.77
CA ALA A 27 7.20 16.48 6.37
C ALA A 27 6.71 17.76 5.67
N VAL A 28 7.23 18.03 4.48
CA VAL A 28 7.03 19.29 3.77
C VAL A 28 6.23 19.09 2.47
N PRO A 29 5.11 19.83 2.28
CA PRO A 29 4.42 19.83 0.99
C PRO A 29 5.33 20.33 -0.14
N VAL A 30 5.52 19.52 -1.18
CA VAL A 30 6.35 19.84 -2.36
C VAL A 30 5.52 20.39 -3.49
N ALA A 31 4.37 19.76 -3.78
CA ALA A 31 3.51 20.16 -4.88
C ALA A 31 2.04 19.79 -4.67
N THR A 32 1.16 20.58 -5.30
CA THR A 32 -0.26 20.25 -5.53
C THR A 32 -0.44 20.09 -7.03
N ILE A 33 -0.79 18.90 -7.47
CA ILE A 33 -0.81 18.54 -8.90
C ILE A 33 -2.26 18.29 -9.33
N PRO A 34 -2.84 19.14 -10.17
CA PRO A 34 -4.18 18.93 -10.71
C PRO A 34 -4.24 17.67 -11.58
N THR A 35 -5.18 16.77 -11.31
CA THR A 35 -5.30 15.48 -12.03
C THR A 35 -6.68 15.19 -12.59
N GLY A 36 -7.69 15.93 -12.13
CA GLY A 36 -9.10 15.66 -12.40
C GLY A 36 -9.82 15.08 -11.19
N SER A 37 -11.15 15.03 -11.24
CA SER A 37 -12.00 14.67 -10.09
C SER A 37 -11.79 13.25 -9.59
N GLN A 38 -11.77 13.11 -8.29
CA GLN A 38 -11.67 11.84 -7.57
C GLN A 38 -10.40 11.02 -7.90
N PRO A 39 -9.19 11.58 -7.76
CA PRO A 39 -7.98 10.78 -7.80
C PRO A 39 -7.99 9.80 -6.61
N CYS A 40 -7.61 8.51 -6.83
CA CYS A 40 -7.78 7.47 -5.83
C CYS A 40 -6.46 6.90 -5.30
N ALA A 41 -5.62 6.38 -6.15
CA ALA A 41 -4.32 5.82 -5.79
C ALA A 41 -3.21 6.32 -6.71
N ALA A 42 -1.95 6.18 -6.27
CA ALA A 42 -0.76 6.50 -7.03
C ALA A 42 0.22 5.33 -6.98
N VAL A 43 1.04 5.14 -8.01
CA VAL A 43 2.12 4.14 -8.01
C VAL A 43 3.29 4.62 -8.86
N GLU A 44 4.51 4.36 -8.38
CA GLU A 44 5.74 4.60 -9.14
C GLU A 44 5.99 3.49 -10.16
N GLY A 45 6.36 3.89 -11.37
CA GLY A 45 6.84 2.94 -12.37
C GLY A 45 7.19 3.58 -13.70
N PHE A 46 8.18 3.02 -14.38
CA PHE A 46 8.60 3.44 -15.72
C PHE A 46 8.96 4.93 -15.81
N GLY A 47 9.62 5.46 -14.76
CA GLY A 47 10.04 6.85 -14.66
C GLY A 47 8.88 7.86 -14.54
N ALA A 48 7.77 7.44 -13.96
CA ALA A 48 6.59 8.29 -13.77
C ALA A 48 5.81 7.86 -12.52
N VAL A 49 4.90 8.72 -12.07
CA VAL A 49 3.83 8.37 -11.13
C VAL A 49 2.54 8.20 -11.93
N TRP A 50 1.90 7.08 -11.72
CA TRP A 50 0.61 6.73 -12.32
C TRP A 50 -0.48 6.90 -11.29
N VAL A 51 -1.52 7.65 -11.63
CA VAL A 51 -2.61 7.99 -10.70
C VAL A 51 -3.93 7.54 -11.31
N SER A 52 -4.71 6.78 -10.56
CA SER A 52 -6.06 6.41 -10.96
C SER A 52 -7.03 7.56 -10.69
N ILE A 53 -7.86 7.88 -11.67
CA ILE A 53 -8.88 8.93 -11.60
C ILE A 53 -10.25 8.26 -11.67
N PHE A 54 -10.84 8.05 -10.51
CA PHE A 54 -12.02 7.21 -10.30
C PHE A 54 -13.27 7.72 -11.06
N GLY A 55 -13.57 9.01 -10.93
CA GLY A 55 -14.77 9.60 -11.54
C GLY A 55 -14.81 9.42 -13.07
N PRO A 56 -13.84 9.93 -13.85
CA PRO A 56 -13.86 9.85 -15.30
C PRO A 56 -13.35 8.53 -15.89
N GLY A 57 -12.89 7.56 -15.08
CA GLY A 57 -12.37 6.29 -15.59
C GLY A 57 -11.06 6.44 -16.36
N ARG A 58 -10.06 7.06 -15.75
CA ARG A 58 -8.76 7.37 -16.41
C ARG A 58 -7.59 7.04 -15.50
N ILE A 59 -6.43 6.89 -16.12
CA ILE A 59 -5.13 6.91 -15.45
C ILE A 59 -4.36 8.13 -15.93
N ALA A 60 -3.94 8.98 -15.01
CA ALA A 60 -3.01 10.07 -15.27
C ALA A 60 -1.57 9.58 -15.11
N ARG A 61 -0.69 9.95 -16.04
CA ARG A 61 0.75 9.78 -15.93
C ARG A 61 1.37 11.11 -15.56
N ILE A 62 2.04 11.18 -14.42
CA ILE A 62 2.70 12.40 -13.93
C ILE A 62 4.21 12.23 -14.08
N ASP A 63 4.85 13.28 -14.60
CA ASP A 63 6.31 13.40 -14.57
C ASP A 63 6.74 13.95 -13.20
N PRO A 64 7.53 13.19 -12.40
CA PRO A 64 7.92 13.61 -11.06
C PRO A 64 8.91 14.79 -11.05
N ALA A 65 9.63 15.04 -12.15
CA ALA A 65 10.56 16.17 -12.22
C ALA A 65 9.83 17.51 -12.42
N SER A 66 8.79 17.53 -13.25
CA SER A 66 8.02 18.74 -13.53
C SER A 66 6.73 18.87 -12.71
N ASN A 67 6.31 17.82 -11.98
CA ASN A 67 5.03 17.75 -11.29
C ASN A 67 3.82 18.01 -12.22
N ARG A 68 3.88 17.51 -13.46
CA ARG A 68 2.82 17.72 -14.47
C ARG A 68 2.26 16.42 -15.00
N VAL A 69 0.96 16.41 -15.27
CA VAL A 69 0.30 15.34 -16.03
C VAL A 69 0.78 15.37 -17.46
N THR A 70 1.43 14.29 -17.92
CA THR A 70 1.98 14.14 -19.28
C THR A 70 1.15 13.24 -20.18
N ALA A 71 0.23 12.47 -19.60
CA ALA A 71 -0.72 11.65 -20.35
C ALA A 71 -1.96 11.35 -19.50
N SER A 72 -3.08 11.12 -20.20
CA SER A 72 -4.34 10.66 -19.61
C SER A 72 -4.86 9.50 -20.45
N ILE A 73 -4.98 8.31 -19.84
CA ILE A 73 -5.31 7.05 -20.51
C ILE A 73 -6.70 6.62 -20.07
N ARG A 74 -7.60 6.38 -21.03
CA ARG A 74 -8.93 5.86 -20.71
C ARG A 74 -8.84 4.38 -20.34
N VAL A 75 -9.45 4.03 -19.21
CA VAL A 75 -9.56 2.66 -18.69
C VAL A 75 -11.03 2.32 -18.41
N GLY A 76 -11.30 1.26 -17.66
CA GLY A 76 -12.64 0.91 -17.23
C GLY A 76 -13.24 1.89 -16.23
N ALA A 77 -14.47 1.60 -15.82
CA ALA A 77 -15.20 2.46 -14.90
C ALA A 77 -14.65 2.34 -13.48
N ARG A 78 -14.49 3.48 -12.82
CA ARG A 78 -14.13 3.60 -11.40
C ARG A 78 -12.82 2.88 -11.03
N PRO A 79 -11.68 3.21 -11.70
CA PRO A 79 -10.37 2.65 -11.33
C PRO A 79 -9.91 3.21 -9.99
N CYS A 80 -9.30 2.38 -9.14
CA CYS A 80 -8.67 2.83 -7.89
C CYS A 80 -7.31 2.16 -7.67
N GLY A 81 -7.24 0.91 -7.25
CA GLY A 81 -6.01 0.22 -6.94
C GLY A 81 -5.06 0.11 -8.14
N LEU A 82 -3.77 0.30 -7.89
CA LEU A 82 -2.72 0.30 -8.91
C LEU A 82 -1.56 -0.59 -8.51
N ALA A 83 -0.99 -1.31 -9.46
CA ALA A 83 0.25 -2.06 -9.27
C ALA A 83 1.18 -1.97 -10.48
N ILE A 84 2.48 -2.13 -10.24
CA ILE A 84 3.50 -2.25 -11.27
C ILE A 84 4.04 -3.68 -11.26
N GLY A 85 4.11 -4.28 -12.42
CA GLY A 85 4.69 -5.61 -12.55
C GLY A 85 4.59 -6.20 -13.95
N ALA A 86 5.41 -7.20 -14.25
CA ALA A 86 5.47 -7.85 -15.56
C ALA A 86 5.53 -6.85 -16.73
N GLY A 87 6.31 -5.75 -16.57
CA GLY A 87 6.50 -4.73 -17.60
C GLY A 87 5.26 -3.88 -17.90
N SER A 88 4.32 -3.77 -16.97
CA SER A 88 3.02 -3.11 -17.18
C SER A 88 2.53 -2.40 -15.92
N VAL A 89 1.62 -1.45 -16.11
CA VAL A 89 0.78 -0.88 -15.06
C VAL A 89 -0.53 -1.68 -15.03
N TRP A 90 -0.94 -2.08 -13.85
CA TRP A 90 -2.16 -2.82 -13.59
C TRP A 90 -3.11 -1.95 -12.78
N VAL A 91 -4.38 -1.99 -13.11
CA VAL A 91 -5.41 -1.20 -12.42
C VAL A 91 -6.69 -2.02 -12.29
N ASP A 92 -7.36 -1.89 -11.17
CA ASP A 92 -8.70 -2.42 -11.01
C ASP A 92 -9.72 -1.55 -11.77
N GLY A 93 -10.79 -2.14 -12.20
CA GLY A 93 -11.95 -1.47 -12.74
C GLY A 93 -13.18 -1.82 -11.89
N PHE A 94 -13.30 -1.19 -10.72
CA PHE A 94 -14.38 -1.47 -9.75
C PHE A 94 -15.77 -1.48 -10.39
N GLY A 95 -16.03 -0.59 -11.33
CA GLY A 95 -17.32 -0.50 -12.02
C GLY A 95 -17.41 -1.30 -13.32
N SER A 96 -16.37 -2.04 -13.70
CA SER A 96 -16.31 -2.82 -14.95
C SER A 96 -15.98 -4.30 -14.75
N ASP A 97 -15.78 -4.77 -13.50
CA ASP A 97 -15.47 -6.16 -13.15
C ASP A 97 -14.23 -6.70 -13.89
N THR A 98 -13.23 -5.83 -14.09
CA THR A 98 -12.01 -6.15 -14.83
C THR A 98 -10.77 -5.72 -14.07
N ILE A 99 -9.65 -6.40 -14.31
CA ILE A 99 -8.31 -5.86 -14.14
C ILE A 99 -7.79 -5.44 -15.50
N GLU A 100 -7.22 -4.26 -15.59
CA GLU A 100 -6.73 -3.69 -16.82
C GLU A 100 -5.20 -3.60 -16.80
N ARG A 101 -4.61 -4.09 -17.87
CA ARG A 101 -3.17 -4.05 -18.11
C ARG A 101 -2.84 -2.95 -19.09
N ILE A 102 -2.03 -1.99 -18.69
CA ILE A 102 -1.60 -0.86 -19.50
C ILE A 102 -0.14 -1.05 -19.90
N ASN A 103 0.14 -0.98 -21.20
CA ASN A 103 1.51 -0.89 -21.69
C ASN A 103 2.04 0.53 -21.44
N PRO A 104 3.13 0.72 -20.66
CA PRO A 104 3.59 2.06 -20.28
C PRO A 104 4.16 2.90 -21.45
N ARG A 105 4.58 2.25 -22.54
CA ARG A 105 5.15 2.91 -23.73
C ARG A 105 4.07 3.25 -24.73
N THR A 106 3.25 2.25 -25.13
CA THR A 106 2.24 2.41 -26.19
C THR A 106 0.91 2.93 -25.67
N ARG A 107 0.69 2.87 -24.34
CA ARG A 107 -0.57 3.20 -23.65
C ARG A 107 -1.74 2.30 -24.04
N ALA A 108 -1.46 1.19 -24.71
CA ALA A 108 -2.48 0.20 -25.04
C ALA A 108 -3.01 -0.44 -23.75
N VAL A 109 -4.33 -0.62 -23.67
CA VAL A 109 -5.06 -1.18 -22.55
C VAL A 109 -5.63 -2.54 -22.92
N ARG A 110 -5.37 -3.54 -22.10
CA ARG A 110 -5.96 -4.87 -22.21
C ARG A 110 -6.79 -5.16 -20.96
N ARG A 111 -8.05 -5.61 -21.17
CA ARG A 111 -8.97 -5.95 -20.08
C ARG A 111 -8.97 -7.46 -19.82
N ILE A 112 -9.03 -7.81 -18.53
CA ILE A 112 -9.05 -9.18 -18.02
C ILE A 112 -10.24 -9.28 -17.09
N ALA A 113 -11.24 -10.10 -17.43
CA ALA A 113 -12.38 -10.30 -16.56
C ALA A 113 -11.98 -11.00 -15.26
N VAL A 114 -12.48 -10.50 -14.14
CA VAL A 114 -12.31 -11.03 -12.78
C VAL A 114 -13.67 -11.17 -12.08
N GLY A 115 -13.71 -11.29 -10.77
CA GLY A 115 -14.96 -11.22 -10.04
C GLY A 115 -15.54 -9.80 -10.00
N ARG A 116 -16.73 -9.67 -9.39
CA ARG A 116 -17.44 -8.39 -9.31
C ARG A 116 -16.75 -7.44 -8.36
N GLN A 117 -16.75 -6.15 -8.73
CA GLN A 117 -16.23 -5.05 -7.94
C GLN A 117 -14.81 -5.32 -7.44
N PRO A 118 -13.82 -5.46 -8.35
CA PRO A 118 -12.42 -5.51 -7.94
C PRO A 118 -12.09 -4.21 -7.19
N TYR A 119 -11.45 -4.35 -6.03
CA TYR A 119 -11.28 -3.27 -5.07
C TYR A 119 -9.84 -2.84 -4.91
N ASP A 120 -8.90 -3.75 -5.15
CA ASP A 120 -7.48 -3.50 -5.12
C ASP A 120 -6.72 -4.50 -5.98
N VAL A 121 -5.49 -4.15 -6.37
CA VAL A 121 -4.62 -4.96 -7.19
C VAL A 121 -3.18 -4.90 -6.70
N ALA A 122 -2.50 -6.04 -6.67
CA ALA A 122 -1.07 -6.13 -6.36
C ALA A 122 -0.35 -7.06 -7.34
N TYR A 123 0.95 -6.80 -7.57
CA TYR A 123 1.82 -7.72 -8.29
C TYR A 123 2.84 -8.34 -7.34
N ALA A 124 2.76 -9.65 -7.17
CA ALA A 124 3.67 -10.40 -6.32
C ALA A 124 3.77 -11.86 -6.76
N PHE A 125 4.87 -12.53 -6.45
CA PHE A 125 5.10 -13.96 -6.74
C PHE A 125 4.84 -14.32 -8.21
N GLY A 126 5.23 -13.43 -9.14
CA GLY A 126 5.05 -13.61 -10.59
C GLY A 126 3.60 -13.58 -11.06
N SER A 127 2.67 -13.11 -10.24
CA SER A 127 1.23 -13.05 -10.52
C SER A 127 0.66 -11.68 -10.16
N VAL A 128 -0.48 -11.34 -10.78
CA VAL A 128 -1.31 -10.22 -10.36
C VAL A 128 -2.44 -10.77 -9.49
N TRP A 129 -2.69 -10.12 -8.38
CA TRP A 129 -3.71 -10.46 -7.40
C TRP A 129 -4.77 -9.37 -7.38
N SER A 130 -6.04 -9.75 -7.42
CA SER A 130 -7.17 -8.82 -7.35
C SER A 130 -8.11 -9.23 -6.23
N THR A 131 -8.53 -8.29 -5.42
CA THR A 131 -9.60 -8.49 -4.45
C THR A 131 -10.94 -8.17 -5.06
N ASP A 132 -11.74 -9.18 -5.37
CA ASP A 132 -13.05 -9.03 -5.99
C ASP A 132 -14.11 -8.98 -4.89
N ASN A 133 -14.32 -7.78 -4.33
CA ASN A 133 -15.14 -7.52 -3.12
C ASN A 133 -16.59 -8.03 -3.28
N GLY A 134 -17.24 -7.68 -4.39
CA GLY A 134 -18.63 -8.07 -4.67
C GLY A 134 -18.81 -9.57 -4.94
N SER A 135 -17.75 -10.28 -5.29
CA SER A 135 -17.75 -11.75 -5.45
C SER A 135 -17.21 -12.50 -4.24
N ARG A 136 -16.72 -11.78 -3.21
CA ARG A 136 -16.13 -12.34 -1.98
C ARG A 136 -14.98 -13.32 -2.26
N GLN A 137 -14.10 -12.95 -3.18
CA GLN A 137 -12.99 -13.77 -3.64
C GLN A 137 -11.75 -12.94 -3.93
N VAL A 138 -10.62 -13.63 -4.05
CA VAL A 138 -9.39 -13.10 -4.61
C VAL A 138 -9.11 -13.83 -5.91
N SER A 139 -8.87 -13.10 -6.99
CA SER A 139 -8.45 -13.63 -8.30
C SER A 139 -6.94 -13.54 -8.43
N ARG A 140 -6.29 -14.64 -8.83
CA ARG A 140 -4.89 -14.69 -9.21
C ARG A 140 -4.78 -14.76 -10.73
N ILE A 141 -4.07 -13.82 -11.33
CA ILE A 141 -3.94 -13.64 -12.78
C ILE A 141 -2.51 -13.98 -13.20
N ASP A 142 -2.36 -14.78 -14.22
CA ASP A 142 -1.07 -15.01 -14.89
C ASP A 142 -0.82 -13.87 -15.91
N PRO A 143 0.22 -13.05 -15.72
CA PRO A 143 0.54 -11.93 -16.61
C PRO A 143 1.06 -12.37 -18.00
N ARG A 144 1.51 -13.61 -18.16
CA ARG A 144 1.95 -14.15 -19.47
C ARG A 144 0.76 -14.39 -20.38
N TRP A 145 -0.31 -14.94 -19.82
CA TRP A 145 -1.52 -15.30 -20.55
C TRP A 145 -2.65 -14.30 -20.42
N ASN A 146 -2.52 -13.30 -19.51
CA ASN A 146 -3.55 -12.32 -19.19
C ASN A 146 -4.90 -12.99 -18.89
N ARG A 147 -4.89 -13.96 -17.99
CA ARG A 147 -6.09 -14.70 -17.57
C ARG A 147 -6.03 -15.05 -16.09
N VAL A 148 -7.20 -15.18 -15.47
CA VAL A 148 -7.34 -15.74 -14.13
C VAL A 148 -6.93 -17.22 -14.15
N VAL A 149 -5.98 -17.58 -13.29
CA VAL A 149 -5.49 -18.97 -13.15
C VAL A 149 -5.97 -19.60 -11.84
N LYS A 150 -6.41 -18.79 -10.89
CA LYS A 150 -6.95 -19.26 -9.62
C LYS A 150 -7.96 -18.27 -9.05
N VAL A 151 -9.05 -18.79 -8.51
CA VAL A 151 -10.02 -18.08 -7.69
C VAL A 151 -9.96 -18.63 -6.27
N ILE A 152 -9.83 -17.73 -5.29
CA ILE A 152 -9.75 -18.06 -3.86
C ILE A 152 -10.98 -17.43 -3.19
N ARG A 153 -11.95 -18.23 -2.77
CA ARG A 153 -13.17 -17.76 -2.12
C ARG A 153 -12.92 -17.53 -0.63
N THR A 154 -12.88 -16.27 -0.21
CA THR A 154 -12.59 -15.87 1.18
C THR A 154 -13.80 -15.98 2.11
N GLY A 155 -14.98 -15.90 1.55
CA GLY A 155 -16.25 -15.92 2.31
C GLY A 155 -16.65 -14.57 2.93
N GLY A 156 -15.69 -13.65 3.13
CA GLY A 156 -15.93 -12.24 3.47
C GLY A 156 -15.63 -11.35 2.26
N ALA A 157 -15.88 -10.06 2.37
CA ALA A 157 -15.69 -9.08 1.32
C ALA A 157 -14.23 -8.55 1.33
N PRO A 158 -13.32 -9.08 0.48
CA PRO A 158 -11.92 -8.67 0.48
C PRO A 158 -11.76 -7.23 -0.02
N ALA A 159 -10.78 -6.51 0.51
CA ALA A 159 -10.52 -5.11 0.21
C ALA A 159 -9.05 -4.88 -0.17
N GLY A 160 -8.30 -4.12 0.62
CA GLY A 160 -6.90 -3.81 0.35
C GLY A 160 -5.98 -5.03 0.32
N LEU A 161 -4.86 -4.90 -0.37
CA LEU A 161 -3.80 -5.90 -0.52
C LEU A 161 -2.48 -5.35 0.01
N ALA A 162 -1.76 -6.18 0.76
CA ALA A 162 -0.35 -5.95 1.07
C ALA A 162 0.43 -7.25 0.88
N VAL A 163 1.74 -7.13 0.68
CA VAL A 163 2.59 -8.27 0.35
C VAL A 163 3.80 -8.29 1.27
N THR A 164 4.07 -9.46 1.84
CA THR A 164 5.33 -9.79 2.50
C THR A 164 6.10 -10.78 1.62
N SER A 165 7.35 -11.07 1.93
CA SER A 165 8.19 -12.01 1.16
C SER A 165 7.60 -13.42 1.04
N ASP A 166 6.64 -13.79 1.89
CA ASP A 166 6.10 -15.15 1.98
C ASP A 166 4.56 -15.23 1.84
N ALA A 167 3.85 -14.10 1.79
CA ALA A 167 2.38 -14.08 1.78
C ALA A 167 1.77 -12.90 1.04
N VAL A 168 0.52 -13.07 0.61
CA VAL A 168 -0.38 -12.00 0.22
C VAL A 168 -1.39 -11.81 1.36
N TRP A 169 -1.41 -10.60 1.93
CA TRP A 169 -2.33 -10.20 2.97
C TRP A 169 -3.51 -9.46 2.35
N VAL A 170 -4.70 -9.76 2.83
CA VAL A 170 -5.95 -9.24 2.27
C VAL A 170 -6.82 -8.72 3.39
N GLY A 171 -7.18 -7.45 3.30
CA GLY A 171 -8.14 -6.82 4.19
C GLY A 171 -9.57 -7.27 3.95
N SER A 172 -10.47 -6.89 4.84
CA SER A 172 -11.89 -7.20 4.71
C SER A 172 -12.75 -6.01 5.11
N THR A 173 -13.76 -5.72 4.32
CA THR A 173 -14.79 -4.74 4.70
C THR A 173 -15.86 -5.32 5.61
N THR A 174 -15.77 -6.62 5.94
CA THR A 174 -16.74 -7.33 6.76
C THR A 174 -16.07 -8.19 7.82
N GLY A 175 -16.42 -7.95 9.09
CA GLY A 175 -15.94 -8.74 10.23
C GLY A 175 -14.50 -8.42 10.65
N PRO A 176 -14.07 -8.97 11.78
CA PRO A 176 -12.82 -8.58 12.44
C PRO A 176 -11.59 -9.39 11.94
N PHE A 177 -11.53 -9.74 10.66
CA PHE A 177 -10.52 -10.63 10.11
C PHE A 177 -9.82 -10.01 8.90
N VAL A 178 -8.54 -10.33 8.75
CA VAL A 178 -7.79 -10.27 7.49
C VAL A 178 -7.48 -11.69 7.02
N TYR A 179 -7.08 -11.85 5.77
CA TYR A 179 -6.73 -13.15 5.22
C TYR A 179 -5.25 -13.15 4.86
N ARG A 180 -4.53 -14.20 5.25
CA ARG A 180 -3.16 -14.45 4.83
C ARG A 180 -3.16 -15.60 3.83
N ILE A 181 -2.82 -15.31 2.58
CA ILE A 181 -2.78 -16.28 1.49
C ILE A 181 -1.34 -16.75 1.28
N ASP A 182 -1.12 -18.05 1.26
CA ASP A 182 0.13 -18.66 0.82
C ASP A 182 0.17 -18.68 -0.73
N PRO A 183 1.10 -17.96 -1.38
CA PRO A 183 1.16 -17.86 -2.84
C PRO A 183 1.60 -19.15 -3.54
N ARG A 184 2.18 -20.11 -2.82
CA ARG A 184 2.62 -21.41 -3.35
C ARG A 184 1.45 -22.38 -3.48
N THR A 185 0.59 -22.41 -2.45
CA THR A 185 -0.52 -23.36 -2.35
C THR A 185 -1.87 -22.75 -2.71
N ASN A 186 -1.99 -21.42 -2.74
CA ASN A 186 -3.24 -20.66 -2.86
C ASN A 186 -4.23 -20.94 -1.72
N ARG A 187 -3.77 -21.49 -0.61
CA ARG A 187 -4.57 -21.65 0.60
C ARG A 187 -4.50 -20.38 1.43
N PHE A 188 -5.55 -20.09 2.18
CA PHE A 188 -5.58 -18.95 3.08
C PHE A 188 -5.98 -19.36 4.49
N ARG A 189 -5.60 -18.54 5.44
CA ARG A 189 -6.12 -18.59 6.81
C ARG A 189 -6.71 -17.22 7.17
N ARG A 190 -7.72 -17.25 8.06
CA ARG A 190 -8.25 -16.03 8.66
C ARG A 190 -7.39 -15.67 9.86
N VAL A 191 -7.03 -14.41 9.95
CA VAL A 191 -6.30 -13.84 11.08
C VAL A 191 -7.23 -12.85 11.77
N ARG A 192 -7.56 -13.12 13.04
CA ARG A 192 -8.42 -12.21 13.80
C ARG A 192 -7.60 -11.01 14.28
N VAL A 193 -7.94 -9.82 13.79
CA VAL A 193 -7.26 -8.58 14.14
C VAL A 193 -8.12 -7.68 15.04
N GLY A 194 -9.43 -7.89 15.05
CA GLY A 194 -10.40 -7.00 15.66
C GLY A 194 -10.85 -5.90 14.71
N GLY A 195 -11.54 -4.89 15.25
CA GLY A 195 -12.10 -3.81 14.44
C GLY A 195 -13.44 -4.17 13.79
N ILE A 196 -14.00 -3.23 13.06
CA ILE A 196 -15.28 -3.32 12.36
C ILE A 196 -15.04 -3.71 10.89
N ALA A 197 -14.11 -3.03 10.23
CA ALA A 197 -13.74 -3.24 8.85
C ALA A 197 -12.21 -3.09 8.68
N PRO A 198 -11.40 -4.11 9.04
CA PRO A 198 -9.95 -4.12 8.87
C PRO A 198 -9.61 -4.25 7.37
N ALA A 199 -9.82 -3.18 6.61
CA ALA A 199 -9.91 -3.21 5.17
C ALA A 199 -8.62 -2.85 4.44
N TRP A 200 -7.82 -1.92 4.97
CA TRP A 200 -6.68 -1.35 4.26
C TRP A 200 -5.38 -1.76 4.93
N LEU A 201 -4.36 -2.03 4.13
CA LEU A 201 -3.12 -2.60 4.64
C LEU A 201 -1.88 -1.90 4.07
N ALA A 202 -0.86 -1.82 4.93
CA ALA A 202 0.52 -1.55 4.54
C ALA A 202 1.39 -2.66 5.11
N ALA A 203 2.46 -3.07 4.42
CA ALA A 203 3.33 -4.11 4.91
C ALA A 203 4.79 -3.89 4.52
N SER A 204 5.67 -4.36 5.39
CA SER A 204 7.04 -4.75 5.13
C SER A 204 7.21 -6.24 5.48
N ASP A 205 8.41 -6.77 5.37
CA ASP A 205 8.67 -8.16 5.82
C ASP A 205 8.61 -8.31 7.34
N ASP A 206 8.81 -7.22 8.08
CA ASP A 206 8.81 -7.21 9.55
C ASP A 206 7.42 -6.98 10.15
N ASP A 207 6.55 -6.24 9.44
CA ASP A 207 5.27 -5.78 9.98
C ASP A 207 4.14 -5.77 8.95
N VAL A 208 2.93 -6.09 9.41
CA VAL A 208 1.69 -5.84 8.66
C VAL A 208 0.82 -4.87 9.45
N TRP A 209 0.50 -3.74 8.84
CA TRP A 209 -0.33 -2.70 9.40
C TRP A 209 -1.72 -2.75 8.78
N VAL A 210 -2.75 -2.75 9.61
CA VAL A 210 -4.14 -2.94 9.17
C VAL A 210 -5.00 -1.80 9.71
N ALA A 211 -5.53 -0.98 8.81
CA ALA A 211 -6.42 0.11 9.16
C ALA A 211 -7.88 -0.37 9.25
N ASP A 212 -8.54 -0.02 10.36
CA ASP A 212 -9.98 -0.22 10.54
C ASP A 212 -10.76 0.89 9.84
N ALA A 213 -11.19 0.65 8.61
CA ALA A 213 -11.81 1.65 7.74
C ALA A 213 -13.12 2.27 8.27
N GLN A 214 -13.78 1.61 9.23
CA GLN A 214 -14.97 2.10 9.92
C GLN A 214 -14.72 2.40 11.40
N GLY A 215 -13.48 2.24 11.85
CA GLY A 215 -13.01 2.55 13.19
C GLY A 215 -12.13 3.79 13.25
N ASP A 216 -11.24 3.80 14.20
CA ASP A 216 -10.38 4.95 14.55
C ASP A 216 -8.89 4.57 14.71
N ARG A 217 -8.50 3.35 14.32
CA ARG A 217 -7.19 2.78 14.65
C ARG A 217 -6.55 2.01 13.53
N VAL A 218 -5.25 1.83 13.65
CA VAL A 218 -4.43 0.92 12.86
C VAL A 218 -3.91 -0.17 13.81
N MET A 219 -4.05 -1.44 13.41
CA MET A 219 -3.49 -2.59 14.10
C MET A 219 -2.15 -2.95 13.47
N ARG A 220 -1.13 -3.22 14.30
CA ARG A 220 0.14 -3.78 13.89
C ARG A 220 0.17 -5.29 14.17
N LEU A 221 0.57 -6.07 13.19
CA LEU A 221 0.70 -7.52 13.29
C LEU A 221 2.15 -7.93 13.03
N ASP A 222 2.60 -8.91 13.77
CA ASP A 222 3.76 -9.71 13.43
C ASP A 222 3.40 -10.70 12.30
N PRO A 223 4.02 -10.63 11.11
CA PRO A 223 3.65 -11.47 9.97
C PRO A 223 3.97 -12.95 10.18
N GLY A 224 4.99 -13.28 10.97
CA GLY A 224 5.40 -14.65 11.27
C GLY A 224 4.38 -15.39 12.13
N SER A 225 4.04 -14.85 13.29
CA SER A 225 3.03 -15.40 14.20
C SER A 225 1.60 -15.09 13.75
N SER A 226 1.41 -14.03 12.95
CA SER A 226 0.11 -13.47 12.59
C SER A 226 -0.72 -13.02 13.78
N THR A 227 -0.07 -12.47 14.79
CA THR A 227 -0.72 -11.92 15.99
C THR A 227 -0.68 -10.40 15.99
N VAL A 228 -1.71 -9.77 16.55
CA VAL A 228 -1.73 -8.32 16.75
C VAL A 228 -0.81 -7.98 17.92
N ILE A 229 0.22 -7.17 17.66
CA ILE A 229 1.21 -6.73 18.65
C ILE A 229 0.99 -5.30 19.14
N ALA A 230 0.27 -4.47 18.36
CA ALA A 230 -0.13 -3.13 18.81
C ALA A 230 -1.44 -2.67 18.17
N ARG A 231 -2.06 -1.66 18.81
CA ARG A 231 -3.23 -0.93 18.30
C ARG A 231 -3.00 0.56 18.49
N VAL A 232 -2.91 1.30 17.40
CA VAL A 232 -2.56 2.73 17.39
C VAL A 232 -3.81 3.54 17.05
N PRO A 233 -4.33 4.37 17.95
CA PRO A 233 -5.39 5.32 17.62
C PRO A 233 -4.88 6.38 16.65
N VAL A 234 -5.48 6.48 15.47
CA VAL A 234 -5.06 7.42 14.42
C VAL A 234 -6.13 8.47 14.08
N GLY A 235 -7.36 8.25 14.46
CA GLY A 235 -8.52 9.05 14.08
C GLY A 235 -9.47 8.29 13.17
N ALA A 236 -10.67 8.84 12.98
CA ALA A 236 -11.76 8.14 12.32
C ALA A 236 -11.55 7.91 10.82
N GLN A 237 -11.93 6.73 10.37
CA GLN A 237 -11.89 6.32 8.97
C GLN A 237 -10.49 6.34 8.34
N PRO A 238 -9.49 5.65 8.92
CA PRO A 238 -8.19 5.52 8.27
C PRO A 238 -8.36 4.80 6.91
N GLY A 239 -7.62 5.27 5.92
CA GLY A 239 -7.57 4.73 4.56
C GLY A 239 -6.41 3.77 4.36
N ASP A 240 -6.03 3.58 3.10
CA ASP A 240 -4.93 2.70 2.70
C ASP A 240 -3.58 3.38 2.88
N GLY A 241 -2.70 2.74 3.64
CA GLY A 241 -1.42 3.28 4.06
C GLY A 241 -0.24 2.78 3.24
N THR A 242 0.94 3.25 3.61
CA THR A 242 2.21 2.76 3.07
C THR A 242 3.24 2.58 4.18
N VAL A 243 4.12 1.60 4.00
CA VAL A 243 5.41 1.53 4.70
C VAL A 243 6.46 1.99 3.70
N MET A 244 7.12 3.10 4.00
CA MET A 244 8.17 3.62 3.13
C MET A 244 9.42 2.75 3.20
N SER A 245 10.23 2.80 2.16
CA SER A 245 11.50 2.08 2.09
C SER A 245 12.46 2.42 3.23
N ALA A 246 12.33 3.62 3.82
CA ALA A 246 13.05 4.06 5.01
C ALA A 246 12.42 3.60 6.35
N GLY A 247 11.35 2.77 6.31
CA GLY A 247 10.68 2.24 7.49
C GLY A 247 9.59 3.12 8.10
N ALA A 248 9.39 4.36 7.62
CA ALA A 248 8.30 5.21 8.10
C ALA A 248 6.92 4.68 7.66
N VAL A 249 5.94 4.71 8.57
CA VAL A 249 4.60 4.18 8.34
C VAL A 249 3.59 5.32 8.29
N TRP A 250 2.84 5.40 7.20
CA TRP A 250 1.90 6.48 6.95
C TRP A 250 0.51 5.98 6.62
N PHE A 251 -0.50 6.62 7.20
CA PHE A 251 -1.91 6.35 6.91
C PHE A 251 -2.68 7.65 6.69
N PRO A 252 -3.52 7.73 5.65
CA PRO A 252 -4.46 8.84 5.51
C PRO A 252 -5.63 8.67 6.49
N VAL A 253 -6.09 9.75 7.09
CA VAL A 253 -7.27 9.81 7.97
C VAL A 253 -8.33 10.66 7.28
N ARG A 254 -9.33 10.01 6.71
CA ARG A 254 -10.30 10.65 5.82
C ARG A 254 -11.19 11.67 6.53
N ALA A 255 -11.58 11.37 7.76
CA ALA A 255 -12.49 12.23 8.51
C ALA A 255 -11.87 13.58 8.88
N SER A 256 -10.56 13.65 9.09
CA SER A 256 -9.83 14.88 9.44
C SER A 256 -9.06 15.51 8.28
N ASN A 257 -9.02 14.86 7.10
CA ASN A 257 -8.18 15.28 5.97
C ASN A 257 -6.70 15.39 6.32
N GLU A 258 -6.22 14.41 7.06
CA GLU A 258 -4.84 14.33 7.53
C GLU A 258 -4.12 13.10 7.00
N LEU A 259 -2.81 13.21 6.93
CA LEU A 259 -1.88 12.10 6.84
C LEU A 259 -1.20 11.94 8.21
N VAL A 260 -1.13 10.71 8.70
CA VAL A 260 -0.60 10.38 10.02
C VAL A 260 0.62 9.50 9.88
N ARG A 261 1.75 9.92 10.49
CA ARG A 261 2.93 9.08 10.63
C ARG A 261 2.87 8.31 11.95
N ILE A 262 3.03 7.01 11.86
CA ILE A 262 3.15 6.12 13.02
C ILE A 262 4.63 5.80 13.22
N ASP A 263 5.08 5.93 14.45
CA ASP A 263 6.39 5.44 14.88
C ASP A 263 6.28 3.96 15.25
N PRO A 264 6.96 3.07 14.52
CA PRO A 264 6.91 1.63 14.78
C PRO A 264 7.66 1.22 16.06
N GLU A 265 8.58 2.04 16.58
CA GLU A 265 9.29 1.73 17.83
C GLU A 265 8.39 1.95 19.05
N THR A 266 7.64 3.05 19.05
CA THR A 266 6.77 3.44 20.18
C THR A 266 5.31 2.99 19.97
N ASN A 267 4.93 2.58 18.76
CA ASN A 267 3.55 2.29 18.37
C ASN A 267 2.60 3.47 18.66
N SER A 268 3.04 4.67 18.35
CA SER A 268 2.29 5.91 18.58
C SER A 268 2.30 6.80 17.35
N VAL A 269 1.36 7.75 17.30
CA VAL A 269 1.35 8.80 16.27
C VAL A 269 2.48 9.79 16.55
N ALA A 270 3.42 9.90 15.63
CA ALA A 270 4.55 10.81 15.70
C ALA A 270 4.30 12.16 15.03
N GLU A 271 3.44 12.18 13.99
CA GLU A 271 3.19 13.39 13.20
C GLU A 271 1.81 13.36 12.55
N ARG A 272 1.23 14.55 12.34
CA ARG A 272 0.00 14.76 11.56
C ARG A 272 0.20 15.91 10.58
N ILE A 273 -0.19 15.69 9.31
CA ILE A 273 -0.06 16.66 8.24
C ILE A 273 -1.42 16.85 7.59
N ALA A 274 -1.88 18.10 7.49
CA ALA A 274 -3.06 18.43 6.73
C ALA A 274 -2.81 18.18 5.22
N VAL A 275 -3.72 17.44 4.58
CA VAL A 275 -3.63 17.13 3.15
C VAL A 275 -4.92 17.52 2.42
N GLY A 276 -5.09 17.09 1.18
CA GLY A 276 -6.30 17.37 0.40
C GLY A 276 -7.56 16.68 0.94
N SER A 277 -8.71 17.03 0.36
CA SER A 277 -10.02 16.55 0.80
C SER A 277 -10.17 15.04 0.65
N THR A 278 -10.61 14.39 1.72
CA THR A 278 -10.91 12.96 1.80
C THR A 278 -9.77 12.09 1.22
N PRO A 279 -8.56 12.16 1.79
CA PRO A 279 -7.44 11.34 1.35
C PRO A 279 -7.81 9.87 1.58
N PHE A 280 -7.67 9.04 0.55
CA PHE A 280 -8.08 7.63 0.65
C PHE A 280 -6.89 6.68 0.66
N VAL A 281 -5.91 6.94 -0.17
CA VAL A 281 -4.68 6.14 -0.30
C VAL A 281 -3.48 7.06 -0.15
N VAL A 282 -2.39 6.56 0.43
CA VAL A 282 -1.06 7.17 0.36
C VAL A 282 -0.07 6.14 -0.17
N ASN A 283 0.77 6.56 -1.10
CA ASN A 283 1.83 5.71 -1.65
C ASN A 283 3.17 6.44 -1.63
N GLU A 284 4.25 5.67 -1.46
CA GLU A 284 5.60 6.15 -1.74
C GLU A 284 5.85 6.12 -3.24
N ALA A 285 6.46 7.21 -3.77
CA ALA A 285 7.01 7.24 -5.10
C ALA A 285 8.18 8.23 -5.17
N PHE A 286 9.31 7.81 -5.71
CA PHE A 286 10.55 8.62 -5.80
C PHE A 286 11.01 9.20 -4.47
N GLY A 287 10.81 8.47 -3.37
CA GLY A 287 11.17 8.87 -2.01
C GLY A 287 10.21 9.86 -1.34
N ASP A 288 9.16 10.30 -2.04
CA ASP A 288 8.13 11.19 -1.52
C ASP A 288 6.79 10.45 -1.32
N LEU A 289 5.93 11.01 -0.49
CA LEU A 289 4.55 10.57 -0.32
C LEU A 289 3.67 11.24 -1.38
N TRP A 290 2.85 10.43 -2.02
CA TRP A 290 1.86 10.87 -2.99
C TRP A 290 0.46 10.56 -2.46
N VAL A 291 -0.31 11.61 -2.22
CA VAL A 291 -1.62 11.54 -1.55
C VAL A 291 -2.70 12.08 -2.47
N PRO A 292 -3.43 11.21 -3.17
CA PRO A 292 -4.59 11.62 -3.94
C PRO A 292 -5.71 12.17 -3.05
N SER A 293 -6.22 13.36 -3.39
CA SER A 293 -7.37 13.98 -2.74
C SER A 293 -8.66 13.43 -3.34
N TYR A 294 -9.17 12.29 -2.84
CA TYR A 294 -10.33 11.61 -3.41
C TYR A 294 -11.59 12.49 -3.44
N GLY A 295 -11.79 13.32 -2.42
CA GLY A 295 -12.87 14.32 -2.38
C GLY A 295 -12.57 15.59 -3.17
N GLY A 296 -11.42 15.65 -3.85
CA GLY A 296 -10.92 16.81 -4.61
C GLY A 296 -10.59 16.48 -6.05
N ALA A 297 -9.60 17.18 -6.60
CA ALA A 297 -9.18 17.07 -8.00
C ALA A 297 -7.66 17.14 -8.16
N ASP A 298 -6.91 16.86 -7.11
CA ASP A 298 -5.44 16.98 -7.09
C ASP A 298 -4.77 15.82 -6.36
N VAL A 299 -3.47 15.70 -6.57
CA VAL A 299 -2.57 14.85 -5.80
C VAL A 299 -1.58 15.74 -5.07
N ARG A 300 -1.39 15.49 -3.78
CA ARG A 300 -0.36 16.15 -2.97
C ARG A 300 0.92 15.33 -2.99
N ARG A 301 2.04 15.98 -3.31
CA ARG A 301 3.38 15.43 -3.14
C ARG A 301 3.99 16.02 -1.89
N ILE A 302 4.47 15.17 -0.99
CA ILE A 302 4.97 15.55 0.33
C ILE A 302 6.32 14.87 0.52
N GLN A 303 7.34 15.63 0.87
CA GLN A 303 8.63 15.11 1.27
C GLN A 303 8.57 14.78 2.77
N PRO A 304 8.75 13.49 3.15
CA PRO A 304 8.68 13.05 4.55
C PRO A 304 9.91 13.41 5.36
#